data_c42c33b0e8b297a8acbe7d696e1073f1
#
_entry.id   c42c33b0e8b297a8acbe7d696e1073f1
#
_cell.length_a   1.000
_cell.length_b   1.000
_cell.length_c   1.000
_cell.angle_alpha   90.00
_cell.angle_beta   90.00
_cell.angle_gamma   90.00
#
_symmetry.space_group_name_H-M   'P 1'
#
loop_
_entity.id
_entity.type
_entity.pdbx_description
1 polymer ?
#
loop_
_entity_poly.entity_id
_entity_poly.type
_entity_poly.pdbx_seq_one_letter_code
_entity_poly.pdbx_strand_id
1 'polypeptide(L)'
;MSLHRSALLLFLVLPVAPAAARDYFVSATGDDNRSGSAAEPWRTLAKVNATRVQPGDRVLLEGGRTFPGPLELGSDDRGTPARNIVVTSYGVGRAVIDGGSGRAVTVDGCDHVLLQRLKLVGAGRKTGNTSDGLYLAHSTGSTVDHVEVTGFRHSGVEISGTQDARITDVHAHQNGFAGIRSGGDLSKNLYMGNCRTENNPGDPTILRNHSGSGIIVSKVELALVEYCESTYNGWDQPWTGNGPVGIWAHDADRVTIQYCIAHHNRSTASDGGGFDFDGGVTNSVLQYNYSHDNFGSGYLICQYEGAPRFAHNVVRYNVSQDDGLFDHNAGIFVWVGGAGMESTLVHNNTIWNTKGSAVAYGISKEHADSLPAIQFYNNIFVSQGPQIFSRTEGLGKIGVFRGNLYWAMGERGFRVDGFQSLEEWAAASGQERIGGKLAGLFVDPALPRSGPAMLTNPADLHRLVEYQLTKDSPAVGAGLDLRKEFGIDPGPVDFYGSPLPPEGLPSIGAHEARTPR
;
A
#
# COMPACT_ATOMS: atom_id res chain seq x y z
N MET A 1 42.57 8.48 68.29
CA MET A 1 42.36 8.93 66.92
C MET A 1 42.70 7.80 65.98
N SER A 2 41.70 7.07 65.52
CA SER A 2 41.86 5.94 64.60
C SER A 2 41.51 6.40 63.20
N LEU A 3 42.49 6.40 62.30
CA LEU A 3 42.32 6.73 60.87
C LEU A 3 41.85 5.49 60.10
N HIS A 4 40.57 5.49 59.71
CA HIS A 4 40.06 4.50 58.76
C HIS A 4 40.53 4.88 57.36
N ARG A 5 41.37 4.05 56.76
CA ARG A 5 41.69 4.11 55.32
C ARG A 5 40.64 3.33 54.55
N SER A 6 39.76 4.05 53.84
CA SER A 6 38.86 3.44 52.84
C SER A 6 39.67 3.16 51.56
N ALA A 7 39.78 1.90 51.22
CA ALA A 7 40.36 1.50 49.95
C ALA A 7 39.26 1.60 48.86
N LEU A 8 39.44 2.48 47.89
CA LEU A 8 38.59 2.61 46.69
C LEU A 8 39.03 1.52 45.68
N LEU A 9 38.19 0.48 45.52
CA LEU A 9 38.39 -0.52 44.46
C LEU A 9 37.93 0.08 43.13
N LEU A 10 38.85 0.43 42.26
CA LEU A 10 38.60 0.86 40.90
C LEU A 10 38.38 -0.40 40.02
N PHE A 11 37.12 -0.70 39.67
CA PHE A 11 36.84 -1.74 38.67
C PHE A 11 37.21 -1.23 37.28
N LEU A 12 38.33 -1.71 36.75
CA LEU A 12 38.70 -1.49 35.36
C LEU A 12 37.78 -2.34 34.46
N VAL A 13 36.77 -1.74 33.87
CA VAL A 13 35.99 -2.37 32.80
C VAL A 13 36.87 -2.32 31.54
N LEU A 14 37.58 -3.39 31.25
CA LEU A 14 38.28 -3.53 29.97
C LEU A 14 37.21 -3.61 28.85
N PRO A 15 37.35 -2.83 27.78
CA PRO A 15 36.46 -2.98 26.63
C PRO A 15 36.69 -4.37 26.01
N VAL A 16 35.66 -5.21 26.03
CA VAL A 16 35.68 -6.48 25.30
C VAL A 16 35.71 -6.11 23.81
N ALA A 17 36.79 -6.43 23.13
CA ALA A 17 36.86 -6.25 21.69
C ALA A 17 35.69 -7.04 21.02
N PRO A 18 34.95 -6.43 20.09
CA PRO A 18 33.88 -7.14 19.40
C PRO A 18 34.48 -8.37 18.69
N ALA A 19 33.82 -9.52 18.82
CA ALA A 19 34.19 -10.73 18.10
C ALA A 19 34.28 -10.45 16.59
N ALA A 20 35.26 -11.04 15.93
CA ALA A 20 35.39 -10.94 14.48
C ALA A 20 34.15 -11.57 13.81
N ALA A 21 33.61 -10.91 12.82
CA ALA A 21 32.48 -11.43 12.03
C ALA A 21 32.90 -12.73 11.32
N ARG A 22 31.96 -13.67 11.21
CA ARG A 22 32.17 -14.97 10.60
C ARG A 22 31.24 -15.18 9.43
N ASP A 23 31.74 -15.93 8.45
CA ASP A 23 30.93 -16.46 7.35
C ASP A 23 30.63 -17.93 7.62
N TYR A 24 29.35 -18.28 7.65
CA TYR A 24 28.89 -19.65 7.76
C TYR A 24 28.29 -20.08 6.42
N PHE A 25 28.99 -20.98 5.73
CA PHE A 25 28.55 -21.52 4.45
C PHE A 25 27.67 -22.75 4.68
N VAL A 26 26.54 -22.80 3.96
CA VAL A 26 25.61 -23.93 3.99
C VAL A 26 25.42 -24.44 2.56
N SER A 27 25.75 -25.70 2.32
CA SER A 27 25.68 -26.36 1.00
C SER A 27 24.89 -27.64 1.11
N ALA A 28 24.12 -28.00 0.09
CA ALA A 28 23.37 -29.27 0.04
C ALA A 28 24.26 -30.52 0.17
N THR A 29 25.54 -30.39 -0.15
CA THR A 29 26.56 -31.45 -0.01
C THR A 29 27.46 -31.31 1.21
N GLY A 30 27.14 -30.35 2.11
CA GLY A 30 27.90 -30.09 3.34
C GLY A 30 27.75 -31.15 4.44
N ASP A 31 28.35 -30.90 5.58
CA ASP A 31 28.30 -31.75 6.77
C ASP A 31 28.24 -30.88 8.03
N ASP A 32 27.20 -31.06 8.86
CA ASP A 32 26.93 -30.27 10.06
C ASP A 32 27.99 -30.48 11.19
N ASN A 33 28.85 -31.50 11.08
CA ASN A 33 29.96 -31.71 11.98
C ASN A 33 31.23 -30.90 11.61
N ARG A 34 31.18 -30.18 10.48
CA ARG A 34 32.29 -29.37 9.98
C ARG A 34 32.24 -27.95 10.54
N SER A 35 33.25 -27.16 10.15
CA SER A 35 33.47 -25.80 10.67
C SER A 35 32.44 -24.77 10.16
N GLY A 36 31.76 -25.01 9.07
CA GLY A 36 30.90 -24.04 8.37
C GLY A 36 31.70 -23.07 7.50
N SER A 37 32.99 -23.28 7.29
CA SER A 37 33.81 -22.48 6.37
C SER A 37 33.49 -22.80 4.92
N ALA A 38 33.95 -21.96 3.97
CA ALA A 38 33.77 -22.21 2.54
C ALA A 38 34.32 -23.58 2.07
N ALA A 39 35.41 -24.06 2.68
CA ALA A 39 35.99 -25.36 2.35
C ALA A 39 35.27 -26.53 3.07
N GLU A 40 34.60 -26.26 4.17
CA GLU A 40 33.91 -27.26 4.99
C GLU A 40 32.51 -26.75 5.39
N PRO A 41 31.58 -26.60 4.42
CA PRO A 41 30.24 -26.02 4.66
C PRO A 41 29.35 -26.93 5.53
N TRP A 42 28.44 -26.34 6.26
CA TRP A 42 27.34 -27.04 6.89
C TRP A 42 26.33 -27.56 5.84
N ARG A 43 25.45 -28.45 6.24
CA ARG A 43 24.44 -29.02 5.35
C ARG A 43 23.03 -28.50 5.58
N THR A 44 22.66 -28.20 6.83
CA THR A 44 21.26 -27.94 7.18
C THR A 44 21.03 -26.58 7.83
N LEU A 45 19.81 -26.06 7.71
CA LEU A 45 19.34 -24.91 8.47
C LEU A 45 19.20 -25.22 9.95
N ALA A 46 18.94 -26.47 10.34
CA ALA A 46 18.93 -26.88 11.74
C ALA A 46 20.29 -26.61 12.44
N LYS A 47 21.38 -26.77 11.71
CA LYS A 47 22.71 -26.42 12.24
C LYS A 47 22.88 -24.90 12.41
N VAL A 48 22.34 -24.11 11.49
CA VAL A 48 22.30 -22.64 11.61
C VAL A 48 21.49 -22.26 12.86
N ASN A 49 20.26 -22.77 12.99
CA ASN A 49 19.37 -22.49 14.11
C ASN A 49 19.95 -22.88 15.48
N ALA A 50 20.82 -23.89 15.52
CA ALA A 50 21.54 -24.30 16.73
C ALA A 50 22.81 -23.46 17.01
N THR A 51 23.15 -22.50 16.15
CA THR A 51 24.35 -21.69 16.24
C THR A 51 23.96 -20.25 16.55
N ARG A 52 24.40 -19.72 17.70
CA ARG A 52 24.19 -18.31 18.01
C ARG A 52 24.95 -17.42 17.03
N VAL A 53 24.23 -16.63 16.24
CA VAL A 53 24.79 -15.71 15.25
C VAL A 53 25.09 -14.36 15.91
N GLN A 54 26.24 -13.77 15.61
CA GLN A 54 26.76 -12.56 16.24
C GLN A 54 26.68 -11.34 15.30
N PRO A 55 26.78 -10.10 15.81
CA PRO A 55 26.78 -8.91 14.97
C PRO A 55 27.86 -8.95 13.87
N GLY A 56 27.40 -8.89 12.62
CA GLY A 56 28.23 -8.92 11.42
C GLY A 56 28.45 -10.31 10.83
N ASP A 57 27.98 -11.38 11.48
CA ASP A 57 28.04 -12.72 10.92
C ASP A 57 27.17 -12.84 9.68
N ARG A 58 27.58 -13.71 8.74
CA ARG A 58 26.83 -13.99 7.53
C ARG A 58 26.54 -15.49 7.41
N VAL A 59 25.27 -15.82 7.16
CA VAL A 59 24.82 -17.17 6.77
C VAL A 59 24.67 -17.17 5.24
N LEU A 60 25.50 -17.96 4.58
CA LEU A 60 25.65 -18.00 3.14
C LEU A 60 25.11 -19.33 2.61
N LEU A 61 23.90 -19.32 2.02
CA LEU A 61 23.24 -20.52 1.48
C LEU A 61 23.62 -20.73 0.03
N GLU A 62 23.95 -21.95 -0.38
CA GLU A 62 24.32 -22.26 -1.76
C GLU A 62 23.16 -21.96 -2.73
N GLY A 63 23.39 -21.06 -3.69
CA GLY A 63 22.43 -20.65 -4.70
C GLY A 63 22.01 -21.83 -5.60
N GLY A 64 20.73 -21.84 -6.01
CA GLY A 64 20.16 -22.91 -6.82
C GLY A 64 19.91 -24.22 -6.05
N ARG A 65 20.13 -24.26 -4.74
CA ARG A 65 19.83 -25.42 -3.88
C ARG A 65 18.62 -25.16 -3.01
N THR A 66 17.95 -26.26 -2.62
CA THR A 66 16.81 -26.24 -1.71
C THR A 66 17.24 -26.78 -0.35
N PHE A 67 16.87 -26.02 0.69
CA PHE A 67 17.11 -26.34 2.09
C PHE A 67 15.75 -26.50 2.79
N PRO A 68 15.49 -27.64 3.45
CA PRO A 68 14.31 -27.77 4.32
C PRO A 68 14.35 -26.71 5.44
N GLY A 69 13.27 -25.94 5.57
CA GLY A 69 13.10 -24.94 6.63
C GLY A 69 12.60 -25.54 7.95
N PRO A 70 12.28 -24.70 8.93
CA PRO A 70 12.47 -23.24 8.89
C PRO A 70 13.91 -22.80 9.15
N LEU A 71 14.24 -21.59 8.69
CA LEU A 71 15.35 -20.82 9.26
C LEU A 71 14.78 -19.96 10.40
N GLU A 72 15.39 -20.02 11.57
CA GLU A 72 14.93 -19.30 12.76
C GLU A 72 16.06 -18.44 13.34
N LEU A 73 15.79 -17.14 13.51
CA LEU A 73 16.63 -16.18 14.21
C LEU A 73 15.82 -15.60 15.36
N GLY A 74 16.31 -15.76 16.57
CA GLY A 74 15.60 -15.36 17.79
C GLY A 74 16.33 -14.29 18.60
N SER A 75 15.86 -14.03 19.82
CA SER A 75 16.39 -12.99 20.70
C SER A 75 17.85 -13.19 21.14
N ASP A 76 18.38 -14.41 21.02
CA ASP A 76 19.78 -14.71 21.28
C ASP A 76 20.70 -14.31 20.12
N ASP A 77 20.13 -14.15 18.92
CA ASP A 77 20.81 -13.66 17.72
C ASP A 77 20.57 -12.15 17.61
N ARG A 78 21.62 -11.37 17.50
CA ARG A 78 21.42 -9.92 17.45
C ARG A 78 22.49 -9.24 16.59
N GLY A 79 22.03 -8.51 15.57
CA GLY A 79 22.84 -7.56 14.84
C GLY A 79 22.95 -6.21 15.57
N THR A 80 23.62 -5.26 14.95
CA THR A 80 23.67 -3.86 15.37
C THR A 80 23.55 -2.96 14.14
N PRO A 81 23.24 -1.65 14.31
CA PRO A 81 23.17 -0.73 13.17
C PRO A 81 24.41 -0.70 12.27
N ALA A 82 25.59 -0.92 12.85
CA ALA A 82 26.86 -0.95 12.11
C ALA A 82 27.22 -2.34 11.57
N ARG A 83 26.58 -3.41 12.07
CA ARG A 83 26.95 -4.81 11.80
C ARG A 83 25.70 -5.70 11.81
N ASN A 84 24.98 -5.71 10.69
CA ASN A 84 23.83 -6.59 10.52
C ASN A 84 24.24 -8.07 10.56
N ILE A 85 23.34 -8.93 11.04
CA ILE A 85 23.36 -10.35 10.67
C ILE A 85 22.85 -10.42 9.23
N VAL A 86 23.57 -11.15 8.37
CA VAL A 86 23.19 -11.27 6.95
C VAL A 86 22.87 -12.72 6.62
N VAL A 87 21.69 -12.98 6.06
CA VAL A 87 21.35 -14.27 5.46
C VAL A 87 21.15 -14.05 3.96
N THR A 88 21.97 -14.72 3.15
CA THR A 88 21.94 -14.51 1.69
C THR A 88 22.37 -15.75 0.93
N SER A 89 22.16 -15.75 -0.38
CA SER A 89 22.68 -16.78 -1.27
C SER A 89 24.10 -16.46 -1.71
N TYR A 90 24.94 -17.51 -1.86
CA TYR A 90 26.22 -17.41 -2.54
C TYR A 90 26.23 -18.27 -3.81
N GLY A 91 27.16 -18.01 -4.71
CA GLY A 91 27.25 -18.69 -6.00
C GLY A 91 26.14 -18.23 -6.97
N VAL A 92 25.68 -19.13 -7.81
CA VAL A 92 24.73 -18.83 -8.89
C VAL A 92 23.29 -19.12 -8.47
N GLY A 93 22.39 -18.15 -8.70
CA GLY A 93 20.98 -18.27 -8.39
C GLY A 93 20.64 -17.93 -6.92
N ARG A 94 19.34 -18.11 -6.59
CA ARG A 94 18.84 -17.96 -5.22
C ARG A 94 18.79 -19.31 -4.53
N ALA A 95 19.17 -19.36 -3.29
CA ALA A 95 18.90 -20.49 -2.42
C ALA A 95 17.38 -20.54 -2.12
N VAL A 96 16.82 -21.73 -2.13
CA VAL A 96 15.42 -21.98 -1.81
C VAL A 96 15.31 -22.48 -0.37
N ILE A 97 14.50 -21.82 0.45
CA ILE A 97 14.10 -22.33 1.77
C ILE A 97 12.70 -22.88 1.63
N ASP A 98 12.56 -24.20 1.80
CA ASP A 98 11.28 -24.90 1.72
C ASP A 98 10.63 -24.99 3.10
N GLY A 99 9.61 -24.18 3.32
CA GLY A 99 8.82 -24.17 4.56
C GLY A 99 7.84 -25.34 4.67
N GLY A 100 7.61 -26.08 3.58
CA GLY A 100 6.67 -27.19 3.58
C GLY A 100 5.29 -26.78 4.09
N SER A 101 4.82 -27.41 5.15
CA SER A 101 3.53 -27.09 5.80
C SER A 101 3.60 -25.89 6.76
N GLY A 102 4.79 -25.45 7.16
CA GLY A 102 5.04 -24.36 8.10
C GLY A 102 5.61 -23.11 7.44
N ARG A 103 6.26 -22.27 8.22
CA ARG A 103 7.02 -21.10 7.77
C ARG A 103 8.34 -21.51 7.13
N ALA A 104 8.81 -20.70 6.18
CA ALA A 104 10.17 -20.86 5.67
C ALA A 104 11.19 -20.12 6.54
N VAL A 105 10.87 -18.91 6.99
CA VAL A 105 11.76 -18.07 7.81
C VAL A 105 10.99 -17.44 8.96
N THR A 106 11.57 -17.45 10.15
CA THR A 106 11.12 -16.70 11.31
C THR A 106 12.27 -15.83 11.83
N VAL A 107 12.01 -14.53 11.97
CA VAL A 107 12.86 -13.58 12.68
C VAL A 107 12.00 -12.97 13.78
N ASP A 108 12.25 -13.35 15.03
CA ASP A 108 11.43 -12.91 16.16
C ASP A 108 12.31 -12.48 17.33
N GLY A 109 12.26 -11.19 17.68
CA GLY A 109 13.11 -10.60 18.71
C GLY A 109 14.57 -10.42 18.31
N CYS A 110 14.93 -10.63 17.04
CA CYS A 110 16.28 -10.45 16.51
C CYS A 110 16.39 -9.12 15.75
N ASP A 111 17.27 -8.23 16.21
CA ASP A 111 17.47 -6.91 15.61
C ASP A 111 18.50 -6.94 14.47
N HIS A 112 18.38 -5.97 13.56
CA HIS A 112 19.36 -5.69 12.50
C HIS A 112 19.73 -6.92 11.67
N VAL A 113 18.72 -7.60 11.14
CA VAL A 113 18.85 -8.72 10.21
C VAL A 113 18.68 -8.23 8.78
N LEU A 114 19.55 -8.66 7.88
CA LEU A 114 19.38 -8.49 6.44
C LEU A 114 19.13 -9.87 5.81
N LEU A 115 17.88 -10.11 5.39
CA LEU A 115 17.52 -11.28 4.56
C LEU A 115 17.51 -10.84 3.10
N GLN A 116 18.36 -11.45 2.27
CA GLN A 116 18.42 -11.02 0.88
C GLN A 116 18.68 -12.15 -0.12
N ARG A 117 18.20 -11.97 -1.37
CA ARG A 117 18.44 -12.87 -2.50
C ARG A 117 18.05 -14.31 -2.21
N LEU A 118 16.91 -14.53 -1.56
CA LEU A 118 16.35 -15.83 -1.21
C LEU A 118 15.07 -16.10 -1.98
N LYS A 119 14.70 -17.38 -2.07
CA LYS A 119 13.38 -17.83 -2.48
C LYS A 119 12.76 -18.67 -1.36
N LEU A 120 11.56 -18.29 -0.91
CA LEU A 120 10.80 -18.97 0.12
C LEU A 120 9.62 -19.68 -0.53
N VAL A 121 9.48 -20.99 -0.28
CA VAL A 121 8.46 -21.81 -0.92
C VAL A 121 7.67 -22.59 0.13
N GLY A 122 6.35 -22.50 0.09
CA GLY A 122 5.42 -23.32 0.87
C GLY A 122 4.85 -24.46 0.05
N ALA A 123 4.24 -25.45 0.71
CA ALA A 123 3.59 -26.60 0.07
C ALA A 123 2.30 -26.26 -0.71
N GLY A 124 1.97 -24.98 -0.85
CA GLY A 124 0.77 -24.48 -1.52
C GLY A 124 -0.38 -24.20 -0.55
N ARG A 125 -1.09 -23.08 -0.78
CA ARG A 125 -2.19 -22.60 0.08
C ARG A 125 -3.36 -23.60 0.23
N LYS A 126 -3.61 -24.46 -0.76
CA LYS A 126 -4.64 -25.52 -0.76
C LYS A 126 -4.06 -26.93 -0.60
N THR A 127 -2.74 -27.09 -0.66
CA THR A 127 -2.07 -28.40 -0.77
C THR A 127 -1.15 -28.73 0.39
N GLY A 128 -1.29 -28.05 1.53
CA GLY A 128 -0.65 -28.49 2.77
C GLY A 128 0.03 -27.42 3.59
N ASN A 129 0.30 -26.22 3.06
CA ASN A 129 0.84 -25.16 3.88
C ASN A 129 -0.25 -24.58 4.82
N THR A 130 0.14 -24.16 6.03
CA THR A 130 -0.77 -23.63 7.05
C THR A 130 -0.28 -22.34 7.70
N SER A 131 0.73 -21.69 7.12
CA SER A 131 1.47 -20.59 7.75
C SER A 131 1.82 -19.47 6.78
N ASP A 132 2.51 -18.46 7.29
CA ASP A 132 3.18 -17.40 6.52
C ASP A 132 4.49 -17.90 5.92
N GLY A 133 5.00 -17.20 4.91
CA GLY A 133 6.30 -17.52 4.32
C GLY A 133 7.46 -17.01 5.18
N LEU A 134 7.47 -15.72 5.42
CA LEU A 134 8.39 -15.03 6.33
C LEU A 134 7.57 -14.37 7.45
N TYR A 135 7.95 -14.61 8.69
CA TYR A 135 7.46 -13.87 9.85
C TYR A 135 8.59 -13.02 10.42
N LEU A 136 8.42 -11.69 10.36
CA LEU A 136 9.34 -10.70 10.90
C LEU A 136 8.66 -10.00 12.07
N ALA A 137 9.11 -10.28 13.29
CA ALA A 137 8.45 -9.75 14.47
C ALA A 137 9.44 -9.23 15.53
N HIS A 138 8.96 -8.24 16.32
CA HIS A 138 9.67 -7.68 17.48
C HIS A 138 11.14 -7.36 17.19
N SER A 139 11.42 -6.83 16.01
CA SER A 139 12.75 -6.59 15.46
C SER A 139 12.93 -5.11 15.12
N THR A 140 14.09 -4.58 15.40
CA THR A 140 14.49 -3.21 15.06
C THR A 140 15.49 -3.22 13.90
N GLY A 141 15.30 -2.35 12.91
CA GLY A 141 16.26 -2.07 11.84
C GLY A 141 16.52 -3.24 10.88
N SER A 142 15.59 -4.19 10.78
CA SER A 142 15.74 -5.34 9.89
C SER A 142 15.25 -5.05 8.47
N THR A 143 15.88 -5.69 7.50
CA THR A 143 15.62 -5.51 6.06
C THR A 143 15.38 -6.86 5.39
N VAL A 144 14.33 -6.92 4.57
CA VAL A 144 14.06 -8.01 3.63
C VAL A 144 14.21 -7.45 2.23
N ASP A 145 15.15 -7.98 1.46
CA ASP A 145 15.56 -7.39 0.19
C ASP A 145 15.72 -8.45 -0.92
N HIS A 146 15.17 -8.22 -2.10
CA HIS A 146 15.26 -9.14 -3.24
C HIS A 146 14.84 -10.58 -2.90
N VAL A 147 13.73 -10.76 -2.16
CA VAL A 147 13.19 -12.07 -1.76
C VAL A 147 11.95 -12.41 -2.58
N GLU A 148 11.89 -13.64 -3.06
CA GLU A 148 10.70 -14.24 -3.69
C GLU A 148 9.98 -15.13 -2.67
N VAL A 149 8.65 -14.97 -2.50
CA VAL A 149 7.86 -15.72 -1.51
C VAL A 149 6.60 -16.26 -2.16
N THR A 150 6.41 -17.59 -2.11
CA THR A 150 5.30 -18.22 -2.82
C THR A 150 4.78 -19.48 -2.15
N GLY A 151 3.48 -19.74 -2.31
CA GLY A 151 2.87 -21.02 -1.93
C GLY A 151 2.49 -21.15 -0.46
N PHE A 152 2.35 -20.06 0.28
CA PHE A 152 1.93 -20.06 1.68
C PHE A 152 0.43 -19.80 1.81
N ARG A 153 -0.20 -20.44 2.84
CA ARG A 153 -1.64 -20.29 3.01
C ARG A 153 -2.05 -18.95 3.59
N HIS A 154 -1.22 -18.38 4.46
CA HIS A 154 -1.42 -17.04 5.00
C HIS A 154 -0.65 -16.00 4.17
N SER A 155 0.02 -15.07 4.81
CA SER A 155 0.78 -14.03 4.11
C SER A 155 2.10 -14.56 3.55
N GLY A 156 2.54 -14.04 2.41
CA GLY A 156 3.91 -14.26 1.95
C GLY A 156 4.91 -13.71 2.96
N VAL A 157 4.75 -12.44 3.31
CA VAL A 157 5.51 -11.77 4.38
C VAL A 157 4.55 -11.20 5.41
N GLU A 158 4.74 -11.59 6.66
CA GLU A 158 3.99 -11.07 7.81
C GLU A 158 4.93 -10.29 8.74
N ILE A 159 4.53 -9.06 9.12
CA ILE A 159 5.33 -8.11 9.90
C ILE A 159 4.55 -7.73 11.16
N SER A 160 5.14 -7.81 12.35
CA SER A 160 4.47 -7.53 13.61
C SER A 160 5.42 -6.89 14.64
N GLY A 161 5.01 -5.79 15.26
CA GLY A 161 5.76 -5.18 16.37
C GLY A 161 7.18 -4.74 16.02
N THR A 162 7.44 -4.38 14.76
CA THR A 162 8.76 -3.98 14.30
C THR A 162 9.01 -2.48 14.45
N GLN A 163 10.28 -2.09 14.50
CA GLN A 163 10.72 -0.71 14.39
C GLN A 163 11.77 -0.57 13.28
N ASP A 164 11.63 0.47 12.43
CA ASP A 164 12.56 0.79 11.34
C ASP A 164 12.76 -0.39 10.35
N ALA A 165 11.70 -1.18 10.12
CA ALA A 165 11.75 -2.31 9.19
C ALA A 165 11.67 -1.84 7.72
N ARG A 166 12.41 -2.52 6.85
CA ARG A 166 12.44 -2.24 5.40
C ARG A 166 12.16 -3.51 4.60
N ILE A 167 11.20 -3.42 3.69
CA ILE A 167 10.82 -4.50 2.76
C ILE A 167 11.02 -3.96 1.35
N THR A 168 12.03 -4.44 0.66
CA THR A 168 12.42 -3.89 -0.65
C THR A 168 12.56 -5.01 -1.70
N ASP A 169 12.11 -4.73 -2.92
CA ASP A 169 12.26 -5.65 -4.06
C ASP A 169 11.75 -7.07 -3.77
N VAL A 170 10.67 -7.17 -2.98
CA VAL A 170 10.04 -8.46 -2.65
C VAL A 170 8.99 -8.80 -3.71
N HIS A 171 9.08 -10.02 -4.24
CA HIS A 171 8.04 -10.60 -5.10
C HIS A 171 7.24 -11.66 -4.31
N ALA A 172 6.03 -11.31 -3.88
CA ALA A 172 5.15 -12.20 -3.12
C ALA A 172 3.95 -12.63 -3.98
N HIS A 173 3.86 -13.93 -4.28
CA HIS A 173 2.84 -14.44 -5.19
C HIS A 173 2.30 -15.81 -4.79
N GLN A 174 1.07 -16.12 -5.23
CA GLN A 174 0.39 -17.40 -4.95
C GLN A 174 0.25 -17.72 -3.44
N ASN A 175 0.24 -16.71 -2.59
CA ASN A 175 -0.05 -16.84 -1.17
C ASN A 175 -1.56 -16.65 -0.93
N GLY A 176 -2.05 -17.06 0.24
CA GLY A 176 -3.49 -17.05 0.50
C GLY A 176 -3.99 -15.72 1.03
N PHE A 177 -3.56 -15.32 2.23
CA PHE A 177 -4.15 -14.15 2.91
C PHE A 177 -3.73 -12.83 2.29
N ALA A 178 -2.44 -12.63 2.11
CA ALA A 178 -1.87 -11.45 1.47
C ALA A 178 -0.50 -11.75 0.84
N GLY A 179 -0.06 -10.90 -0.09
CA GLY A 179 1.34 -10.92 -0.53
C GLY A 179 2.27 -10.46 0.60
N ILE A 180 2.07 -9.23 1.08
CA ILE A 180 2.82 -8.62 2.20
C ILE A 180 1.80 -8.00 3.16
N ARG A 181 1.97 -8.24 4.46
CA ARG A 181 1.10 -7.66 5.49
C ARG A 181 1.90 -7.17 6.68
N SER A 182 1.54 -6.02 7.20
CA SER A 182 1.81 -5.68 8.60
C SER A 182 0.54 -5.83 9.42
N GLY A 183 0.69 -6.31 10.67
CA GLY A 183 -0.44 -6.56 11.56
C GLY A 183 0.03 -7.08 12.92
N GLY A 184 -0.88 -7.59 13.75
CA GLY A 184 -0.54 -8.05 15.09
C GLY A 184 -0.18 -6.89 16.02
N ASP A 185 1.04 -6.87 16.52
CA ASP A 185 1.53 -5.79 17.39
C ASP A 185 1.92 -4.53 16.60
N LEU A 186 1.85 -3.37 17.26
CA LEU A 186 2.13 -2.07 16.65
C LEU A 186 3.57 -1.98 16.13
N SER A 187 3.71 -1.78 14.84
CA SER A 187 4.98 -1.48 14.19
C SER A 187 5.18 0.03 14.03
N LYS A 188 6.45 0.47 13.93
CA LYS A 188 6.80 1.89 13.75
C LYS A 188 7.81 2.07 12.64
N ASN A 189 7.62 3.13 11.84
CA ASN A 189 8.53 3.52 10.76
C ASN A 189 8.81 2.36 9.78
N LEU A 190 7.73 1.89 9.13
CA LEU A 190 7.79 0.81 8.17
C LEU A 190 8.00 1.37 6.76
N TYR A 191 8.96 0.82 6.03
CA TYR A 191 9.17 1.12 4.61
C TYR A 191 8.91 -0.11 3.73
N MET A 192 8.10 0.05 2.69
CA MET A 192 7.91 -0.94 1.64
C MET A 192 8.17 -0.29 0.28
N GLY A 193 9.15 -0.77 -0.48
CA GLY A 193 9.50 -0.17 -1.77
C GLY A 193 9.81 -1.20 -2.85
N ASN A 194 9.44 -0.89 -4.11
CA ASN A 194 9.70 -1.73 -5.28
C ASN A 194 9.16 -3.18 -5.16
N CYS A 195 8.14 -3.39 -4.34
CA CYS A 195 7.58 -4.72 -4.13
C CYS A 195 6.54 -5.05 -5.20
N ARG A 196 6.47 -6.32 -5.59
CA ARG A 196 5.43 -6.84 -6.45
C ARG A 196 4.61 -7.90 -5.73
N THR A 197 3.29 -7.68 -5.65
CA THR A 197 2.35 -8.65 -5.10
C THR A 197 1.40 -9.10 -6.20
N GLU A 198 1.50 -10.38 -6.56
CA GLU A 198 0.82 -10.90 -7.74
C GLU A 198 0.11 -12.21 -7.43
N ASN A 199 -1.13 -12.31 -7.90
CA ASN A 199 -1.84 -13.59 -7.86
C ASN A 199 -1.83 -14.25 -6.46
N ASN A 200 -2.17 -13.46 -5.41
CA ASN A 200 -2.45 -13.96 -4.07
C ASN A 200 -3.97 -14.16 -3.94
N PRO A 201 -4.49 -15.37 -4.21
CA PRO A 201 -5.90 -15.50 -4.59
C PRO A 201 -6.89 -15.54 -3.44
N GLY A 202 -6.45 -15.82 -2.22
CA GLY A 202 -7.31 -15.97 -1.04
C GLY A 202 -6.91 -17.17 -0.18
N ASP A 203 -7.12 -17.08 1.13
CA ASP A 203 -6.97 -18.20 2.07
C ASP A 203 -8.26 -19.04 2.09
N PRO A 204 -8.22 -20.30 1.68
CA PRO A 204 -9.41 -21.14 1.59
C PRO A 204 -10.08 -21.45 2.96
N THR A 205 -9.43 -21.11 4.06
CA THR A 205 -9.95 -21.35 5.42
C THR A 205 -10.59 -20.13 6.05
N ILE A 206 -10.44 -18.95 5.47
CA ILE A 206 -11.03 -17.71 5.97
C ILE A 206 -12.44 -17.54 5.39
N LEU A 207 -13.44 -18.00 6.14
CA LEU A 207 -14.85 -18.07 5.71
C LEU A 207 -15.70 -16.89 6.19
N ARG A 208 -15.15 -15.92 6.93
CA ARG A 208 -15.91 -14.82 7.54
C ARG A 208 -15.18 -13.47 7.51
N ASN A 209 -14.15 -13.36 6.71
CA ASN A 209 -13.40 -12.12 6.49
C ASN A 209 -12.71 -12.17 5.14
N HIS A 210 -12.18 -11.02 4.68
CA HIS A 210 -11.39 -10.93 3.45
C HIS A 210 -10.10 -11.75 3.53
N SER A 211 -9.62 -12.16 2.37
CA SER A 211 -8.28 -12.70 2.14
C SER A 211 -7.92 -12.54 0.66
N GLY A 212 -6.65 -12.63 0.31
CA GLY A 212 -6.21 -12.45 -1.06
C GLY A 212 -5.84 -11.01 -1.41
N SER A 213 -5.39 -10.22 -0.45
CA SER A 213 -4.88 -8.87 -0.72
C SER A 213 -3.45 -8.87 -1.25
N GLY A 214 -3.07 -7.78 -1.91
CA GLY A 214 -1.69 -7.58 -2.30
C GLY A 214 -0.82 -7.12 -1.14
N ILE A 215 -0.95 -5.85 -0.74
CA ILE A 215 -0.22 -5.25 0.40
C ILE A 215 -1.24 -4.71 1.41
N ILE A 216 -1.09 -5.12 2.66
CA ILE A 216 -1.88 -4.62 3.80
C ILE A 216 -0.98 -3.90 4.78
N VAL A 217 -1.30 -2.64 5.08
CA VAL A 217 -0.63 -1.83 6.10
C VAL A 217 -1.57 -1.63 7.27
N SER A 218 -1.38 -2.40 8.34
CA SER A 218 -2.19 -2.25 9.55
C SER A 218 -1.35 -2.31 10.81
N LYS A 219 -1.87 -1.75 11.90
CA LYS A 219 -1.14 -1.64 13.17
C LYS A 219 0.24 -1.01 12.99
N VAL A 220 0.27 0.15 12.30
CA VAL A 220 1.50 0.88 12.00
C VAL A 220 1.37 2.34 12.36
N GLU A 221 2.39 2.89 12.98
CA GLU A 221 2.62 4.32 13.16
C GLU A 221 3.80 4.74 12.27
N LEU A 222 3.55 5.57 11.27
CA LEU A 222 4.47 6.02 10.23
C LEU A 222 4.88 4.88 9.27
N ALA A 223 4.30 4.90 8.08
CA ALA A 223 4.69 4.00 7.00
C ALA A 223 4.83 4.73 5.66
N LEU A 224 5.76 4.27 4.84
CA LEU A 224 5.88 4.67 3.44
C LEU A 224 5.85 3.43 2.56
N VAL A 225 4.86 3.39 1.64
CA VAL A 225 4.75 2.38 0.58
C VAL A 225 4.89 3.08 -0.75
N GLU A 226 5.91 2.71 -1.53
CA GLU A 226 6.14 3.37 -2.82
C GLU A 226 6.72 2.46 -3.88
N TYR A 227 6.45 2.79 -5.14
CA TYR A 227 6.91 2.05 -6.32
C TYR A 227 6.54 0.56 -6.30
N CYS A 228 5.41 0.21 -5.67
CA CYS A 228 4.92 -1.16 -5.59
C CYS A 228 3.87 -1.44 -6.69
N GLU A 229 3.87 -2.68 -7.21
CA GLU A 229 2.84 -3.20 -8.09
C GLU A 229 1.99 -4.24 -7.37
N SER A 230 0.66 -4.15 -7.52
CA SER A 230 -0.28 -5.12 -6.97
C SER A 230 -1.27 -5.56 -8.04
N THR A 231 -1.26 -6.85 -8.40
CA THR A 231 -2.05 -7.31 -9.56
C THR A 231 -2.59 -8.73 -9.41
N TYR A 232 -3.78 -8.98 -10.00
CA TYR A 232 -4.45 -10.29 -10.02
C TYR A 232 -4.66 -10.94 -8.65
N ASN A 233 -4.77 -10.16 -7.56
CA ASN A 233 -5.02 -10.68 -6.22
C ASN A 233 -6.53 -10.91 -5.99
N GLY A 234 -6.92 -11.79 -5.05
CA GLY A 234 -8.26 -11.90 -4.46
C GLY A 234 -9.29 -12.76 -5.17
N TRP A 235 -9.00 -13.32 -6.33
CA TRP A 235 -10.01 -13.97 -7.19
C TRP A 235 -10.57 -15.31 -6.68
N ASP A 236 -10.03 -15.90 -5.62
CA ASP A 236 -10.44 -17.21 -5.07
C ASP A 236 -10.59 -17.16 -3.54
N GLN A 237 -10.99 -16.00 -2.98
CA GLN A 237 -11.38 -15.93 -1.57
C GLN A 237 -12.74 -16.59 -1.36
N PRO A 238 -12.94 -17.35 -0.27
CA PRO A 238 -14.22 -18.03 -0.03
C PRO A 238 -15.30 -17.12 0.56
N TRP A 239 -14.93 -15.99 1.18
CA TRP A 239 -15.83 -15.04 1.81
C TRP A 239 -16.47 -14.12 0.77
N THR A 240 -17.77 -13.83 0.94
CA THR A 240 -18.57 -13.00 0.03
C THR A 240 -19.01 -11.65 0.63
N GLY A 241 -18.53 -11.32 1.83
CA GLY A 241 -18.77 -10.03 2.47
C GLY A 241 -17.79 -8.96 1.98
N ASN A 242 -16.94 -8.44 2.90
CA ASN A 242 -15.84 -7.55 2.52
C ASN A 242 -14.78 -8.31 1.73
N GLY A 243 -14.08 -7.60 0.85
CA GLY A 243 -13.15 -8.22 -0.09
C GLY A 243 -11.71 -7.74 0.06
N PRO A 244 -10.81 -8.35 -0.70
CA PRO A 244 -9.41 -7.96 -0.78
C PRO A 244 -9.23 -6.69 -1.61
N VAL A 245 -8.11 -6.02 -1.38
CA VAL A 245 -7.68 -4.83 -2.13
C VAL A 245 -6.22 -4.98 -2.53
N GLY A 246 -5.81 -4.29 -3.60
CA GLY A 246 -4.45 -4.32 -4.10
C GLY A 246 -3.44 -3.80 -3.08
N ILE A 247 -3.51 -2.52 -2.72
CA ILE A 247 -2.63 -1.88 -1.72
C ILE A 247 -3.47 -0.99 -0.81
N TRP A 248 -3.48 -1.27 0.49
CA TRP A 248 -4.37 -0.58 1.39
C TRP A 248 -3.89 -0.50 2.83
N ALA A 249 -4.54 0.37 3.61
CA ALA A 249 -4.25 0.56 5.03
C ALA A 249 -5.52 0.57 5.88
N HIS A 250 -5.42 0.02 7.10
CA HIS A 250 -6.43 0.14 8.15
C HIS A 250 -5.78 0.17 9.54
N ASP A 251 -6.46 0.70 10.56
CA ASP A 251 -5.90 0.80 11.91
C ASP A 251 -4.45 1.33 11.91
N ALA A 252 -4.19 2.43 11.21
CA ALA A 252 -2.84 2.93 10.98
C ALA A 252 -2.80 4.47 11.03
N ASP A 253 -1.66 5.02 11.41
CA ASP A 253 -1.43 6.46 11.51
C ASP A 253 -0.22 6.90 10.68
N ARG A 254 -0.32 8.04 9.97
CA ARG A 254 0.74 8.62 9.15
C ARG A 254 1.30 7.67 8.09
N VAL A 255 0.40 7.02 7.36
CA VAL A 255 0.74 6.18 6.20
C VAL A 255 0.79 7.02 4.94
N THR A 256 1.84 6.88 4.16
CA THR A 256 1.90 7.40 2.80
C THR A 256 1.97 6.23 1.82
N ILE A 257 1.03 6.18 0.86
CA ILE A 257 1.06 5.24 -0.27
C ILE A 257 1.22 6.09 -1.53
N GLN A 258 2.33 5.92 -2.26
CA GLN A 258 2.63 6.77 -3.41
C GLN A 258 3.37 6.03 -4.53
N TYR A 259 3.24 6.55 -5.75
CA TYR A 259 3.92 6.03 -6.94
C TYR A 259 3.73 4.53 -7.16
N CYS A 260 2.60 3.99 -6.73
CA CYS A 260 2.25 2.58 -6.88
C CYS A 260 1.28 2.38 -8.04
N ILE A 261 1.24 1.15 -8.57
CA ILE A 261 0.24 0.70 -9.54
C ILE A 261 -0.55 -0.46 -8.94
N ALA A 262 -1.88 -0.39 -9.00
CA ALA A 262 -2.75 -1.49 -8.63
C ALA A 262 -3.75 -1.78 -9.76
N HIS A 263 -3.75 -3.03 -10.28
CA HIS A 263 -4.58 -3.34 -11.43
C HIS A 263 -5.02 -4.80 -11.47
N HIS A 264 -6.15 -5.06 -12.14
CA HIS A 264 -6.71 -6.40 -12.32
C HIS A 264 -6.93 -7.17 -11.01
N ASN A 265 -6.95 -6.49 -9.85
CA ASN A 265 -7.31 -7.13 -8.58
C ASN A 265 -8.79 -7.50 -8.63
N ARG A 266 -9.17 -8.55 -7.93
CA ARG A 266 -10.50 -9.14 -7.99
C ARG A 266 -11.00 -9.51 -6.60
N SER A 267 -12.28 -9.82 -6.56
CA SER A 267 -12.96 -10.45 -5.44
C SER A 267 -13.98 -11.44 -5.98
N THR A 268 -14.46 -12.32 -5.13
CA THR A 268 -15.57 -13.23 -5.47
C THR A 268 -16.94 -12.56 -5.31
N ALA A 269 -17.02 -11.43 -4.62
CA ALA A 269 -18.27 -10.71 -4.37
C ALA A 269 -18.10 -9.20 -4.26
N SER A 270 -17.49 -8.67 -3.21
CA SER A 270 -17.29 -7.23 -3.00
C SER A 270 -15.81 -6.84 -3.01
N ASP A 271 -15.53 -5.58 -3.17
CA ASP A 271 -14.21 -4.98 -3.30
C ASP A 271 -13.41 -5.56 -4.47
N GLY A 272 -12.18 -6.00 -4.30
CA GLY A 272 -11.30 -6.31 -5.41
C GLY A 272 -10.74 -5.06 -6.07
N GLY A 273 -10.61 -3.98 -5.28
CA GLY A 273 -10.18 -2.66 -5.73
C GLY A 273 -8.67 -2.48 -5.82
N GLY A 274 -8.28 -1.29 -6.28
CA GLY A 274 -6.87 -0.91 -6.41
C GLY A 274 -6.26 -0.49 -5.07
N PHE A 275 -6.76 0.59 -4.51
CA PHE A 275 -6.25 1.20 -3.28
C PHE A 275 -7.37 1.48 -2.28
N ASP A 276 -7.01 1.52 -0.98
CA ASP A 276 -7.99 1.79 0.07
C ASP A 276 -7.35 2.44 1.31
N PHE A 277 -8.05 3.45 1.85
CA PHE A 277 -7.92 3.86 3.23
C PHE A 277 -9.18 3.42 3.97
N ASP A 278 -9.03 2.39 4.80
CA ASP A 278 -10.12 1.77 5.55
C ASP A 278 -10.12 2.21 7.01
N GLY A 279 -11.07 1.73 7.77
CA GLY A 279 -11.37 2.13 9.13
C GLY A 279 -10.15 2.27 10.03
N GLY A 280 -10.11 3.36 10.80
CA GLY A 280 -9.02 3.64 11.73
C GLY A 280 -7.77 4.26 11.13
N VAL A 281 -7.78 4.64 9.84
CA VAL A 281 -6.66 5.36 9.23
C VAL A 281 -6.73 6.84 9.60
N THR A 282 -5.59 7.40 10.07
CA THR A 282 -5.48 8.82 10.43
C THR A 282 -4.22 9.46 9.86
N ASN A 283 -4.29 10.79 9.59
CA ASN A 283 -3.16 11.63 9.18
C ASN A 283 -2.38 11.07 7.97
N SER A 284 -3.05 10.40 7.05
CA SER A 284 -2.44 9.58 6.00
C SER A 284 -2.66 10.17 4.61
N VAL A 285 -1.78 9.82 3.66
CA VAL A 285 -1.78 10.38 2.31
C VAL A 285 -1.70 9.26 1.27
N LEU A 286 -2.66 9.24 0.35
CA LEU A 286 -2.71 8.38 -0.82
C LEU A 286 -2.51 9.25 -2.06
N GLN A 287 -1.32 9.21 -2.69
CA GLN A 287 -0.96 10.17 -3.73
C GLN A 287 -0.11 9.57 -4.85
N TYR A 288 -0.21 10.14 -6.05
CA TYR A 288 0.61 9.81 -7.22
C TYR A 288 0.52 8.34 -7.65
N ASN A 289 -0.61 7.68 -7.37
CA ASN A 289 -0.83 6.28 -7.69
C ASN A 289 -1.68 6.14 -8.96
N TYR A 290 -1.48 5.05 -9.67
CA TYR A 290 -2.27 4.66 -10.81
C TYR A 290 -3.05 3.38 -10.52
N SER A 291 -4.36 3.47 -10.64
CA SER A 291 -5.30 2.34 -10.52
C SER A 291 -5.98 2.09 -11.85
N HIS A 292 -6.04 0.82 -12.30
CA HIS A 292 -6.75 0.53 -13.53
C HIS A 292 -7.29 -0.90 -13.62
N ASP A 293 -8.41 -1.07 -14.29
CA ASP A 293 -9.01 -2.36 -14.62
C ASP A 293 -9.23 -3.29 -13.41
N ASN A 294 -9.43 -2.72 -12.21
CA ASN A 294 -9.76 -3.49 -11.03
C ASN A 294 -11.24 -3.85 -11.03
N PHE A 295 -11.57 -4.98 -10.41
CA PHE A 295 -12.93 -5.47 -10.24
C PHE A 295 -13.75 -4.53 -9.34
N GLY A 296 -13.15 -4.05 -8.25
CA GLY A 296 -13.65 -3.01 -7.38
C GLY A 296 -13.16 -1.62 -7.74
N SER A 297 -13.40 -0.66 -6.85
CA SER A 297 -13.03 0.75 -7.06
C SER A 297 -11.52 0.96 -7.19
N GLY A 298 -11.17 2.02 -7.89
CA GLY A 298 -9.77 2.47 -7.96
C GLY A 298 -9.26 2.91 -6.59
N TYR A 299 -10.07 3.73 -5.91
CA TYR A 299 -9.77 4.28 -4.59
C TYR A 299 -11.00 4.14 -3.70
N LEU A 300 -10.88 3.29 -2.66
CA LEU A 300 -11.89 3.14 -1.64
C LEU A 300 -11.57 4.08 -0.46
N ILE A 301 -12.59 4.75 0.06
CA ILE A 301 -12.54 5.55 1.29
C ILE A 301 -13.60 4.94 2.21
N CYS A 302 -13.16 4.19 3.19
CA CYS A 302 -14.01 3.28 3.94
C CYS A 302 -13.95 3.52 5.45
N GLN A 303 -15.12 3.47 6.11
CA GLN A 303 -15.21 3.44 7.56
C GLN A 303 -16.24 2.40 7.97
N TYR A 304 -15.80 1.25 8.46
CA TYR A 304 -16.67 0.15 8.86
C TYR A 304 -17.18 0.29 10.31
N GLU A 305 -18.21 -0.44 10.64
CA GLU A 305 -18.79 -0.48 11.98
C GLU A 305 -17.76 -1.00 13.00
N GLY A 306 -17.60 -0.26 14.11
CA GLY A 306 -16.64 -0.60 15.15
C GLY A 306 -15.19 -0.24 14.85
N ALA A 307 -14.89 0.31 13.68
CA ALA A 307 -13.56 0.82 13.38
C ALA A 307 -13.15 1.97 14.29
N PRO A 308 -11.86 2.12 14.61
CA PRO A 308 -11.33 3.31 15.28
C PRO A 308 -11.55 4.58 14.44
N ARG A 309 -11.17 5.72 14.98
CA ARG A 309 -11.31 7.03 14.34
C ARG A 309 -10.67 7.07 12.94
N PHE A 310 -11.41 7.61 11.96
CA PHE A 310 -10.93 7.88 10.61
C PHE A 310 -10.89 9.40 10.38
N ALA A 311 -9.69 9.98 10.21
CA ALA A 311 -9.56 11.43 10.20
C ALA A 311 -8.28 11.96 9.54
N HIS A 312 -8.35 13.18 8.99
CA HIS A 312 -7.22 13.94 8.46
C HIS A 312 -6.47 13.22 7.34
N ASN A 313 -7.22 12.49 6.51
CA ASN A 313 -6.67 11.75 5.39
C ASN A 313 -6.74 12.57 4.09
N VAL A 314 -5.78 12.35 3.21
CA VAL A 314 -5.67 13.04 1.92
C VAL A 314 -5.54 12.02 0.80
N VAL A 315 -6.38 12.14 -0.22
CA VAL A 315 -6.32 11.38 -1.48
C VAL A 315 -6.10 12.38 -2.61
N ARG A 316 -4.89 12.43 -3.18
CA ARG A 316 -4.55 13.49 -4.13
C ARG A 316 -3.64 13.05 -5.27
N TYR A 317 -3.76 13.74 -6.40
CA TYR A 317 -2.92 13.51 -7.58
C TYR A 317 -2.82 12.03 -7.97
N ASN A 318 -3.92 11.32 -7.88
CA ASN A 318 -4.01 9.94 -8.34
C ASN A 318 -4.75 9.87 -9.68
N VAL A 319 -4.53 8.79 -10.42
CA VAL A 319 -5.25 8.47 -11.65
C VAL A 319 -5.98 7.16 -11.48
N SER A 320 -7.30 7.13 -11.78
CA SER A 320 -8.09 5.90 -11.90
C SER A 320 -8.58 5.76 -13.33
N GLN A 321 -8.37 4.58 -13.92
CA GLN A 321 -8.85 4.25 -15.25
C GLN A 321 -9.67 2.98 -15.23
N ASP A 322 -10.94 3.06 -15.63
CA ASP A 322 -11.81 1.91 -15.83
C ASP A 322 -11.87 0.92 -14.67
N ASP A 323 -11.74 1.41 -13.45
CA ASP A 323 -11.97 0.66 -12.22
C ASP A 323 -13.46 0.47 -11.95
N GLY A 324 -13.82 -0.42 -11.02
CA GLY A 324 -15.20 -0.72 -10.69
C GLY A 324 -15.90 -1.56 -11.76
N LEU A 325 -15.20 -2.57 -12.28
CA LEU A 325 -15.73 -3.46 -13.32
C LEU A 325 -16.89 -4.34 -12.82
N PHE A 326 -17.02 -4.49 -11.51
CA PHE A 326 -18.09 -5.24 -10.87
C PHE A 326 -19.12 -4.30 -10.26
N ASP A 327 -20.32 -4.86 -10.00
CA ASP A 327 -21.51 -4.14 -9.56
C ASP A 327 -21.21 -3.14 -8.41
N HIS A 328 -21.70 -1.90 -8.61
CA HIS A 328 -21.73 -0.81 -7.63
C HIS A 328 -20.44 -0.05 -7.33
N ASN A 329 -19.32 -0.42 -7.89
CA ASN A 329 -18.07 0.30 -7.70
C ASN A 329 -17.85 1.37 -8.78
N ALA A 330 -16.87 2.24 -8.56
CA ALA A 330 -16.53 3.35 -9.43
C ALA A 330 -15.04 3.64 -9.35
N GLY A 331 -14.56 4.70 -9.98
CA GLY A 331 -13.17 5.14 -9.80
C GLY A 331 -12.86 5.49 -8.34
N ILE A 332 -13.77 6.20 -7.66
CA ILE A 332 -13.75 6.38 -6.20
C ILE A 332 -15.01 5.76 -5.60
N PHE A 333 -14.87 4.99 -4.54
CA PHE A 333 -15.98 4.47 -3.76
C PHE A 333 -15.91 4.97 -2.32
N VAL A 334 -16.97 5.60 -1.85
CA VAL A 334 -17.10 6.06 -0.47
C VAL A 334 -18.05 5.12 0.26
N TRP A 335 -17.54 4.42 1.28
CA TRP A 335 -18.35 3.52 2.08
C TRP A 335 -18.31 3.91 3.56
N VAL A 336 -19.49 4.15 4.16
CA VAL A 336 -19.60 4.48 5.57
C VAL A 336 -20.68 3.63 6.22
N GLY A 337 -20.28 2.68 7.01
CA GLY A 337 -21.14 1.77 7.77
C GLY A 337 -20.90 1.83 9.27
N GLY A 338 -20.19 2.83 9.79
CA GLY A 338 -19.77 2.90 11.19
C GLY A 338 -19.82 4.31 11.77
N ALA A 339 -18.88 4.64 12.64
CA ALA A 339 -18.85 5.86 13.45
C ALA A 339 -18.67 7.18 12.69
N GLY A 340 -18.63 7.15 11.36
CA GLY A 340 -18.44 8.34 10.53
C GLY A 340 -16.97 8.67 10.27
N MET A 341 -16.77 9.64 9.38
CA MET A 341 -15.46 10.11 8.95
C MET A 341 -15.25 11.57 9.34
N GLU A 342 -14.00 11.96 9.52
CA GLU A 342 -13.63 13.33 9.83
C GLU A 342 -12.58 13.82 8.84
N SER A 343 -12.74 15.06 8.33
CA SER A 343 -11.69 15.80 7.59
C SER A 343 -10.92 14.99 6.55
N THR A 344 -11.60 14.46 5.55
CA THR A 344 -10.99 13.73 4.43
C THR A 344 -10.94 14.63 3.21
N LEU A 345 -9.75 14.85 2.66
CA LEU A 345 -9.53 15.69 1.48
C LEU A 345 -9.28 14.82 0.26
N VAL A 346 -10.07 15.03 -0.79
CA VAL A 346 -9.93 14.34 -2.08
C VAL A 346 -9.71 15.42 -3.15
N HIS A 347 -8.46 15.59 -3.61
CA HIS A 347 -8.21 16.70 -4.51
C HIS A 347 -7.19 16.40 -5.62
N ASN A 348 -7.34 17.09 -6.73
CA ASN A 348 -6.45 16.97 -7.88
C ASN A 348 -6.26 15.53 -8.38
N ASN A 349 -7.32 14.70 -8.31
CA ASN A 349 -7.31 13.37 -8.92
C ASN A 349 -7.93 13.43 -10.33
N THR A 350 -7.53 12.50 -11.20
CA THR A 350 -8.16 12.28 -12.50
C THR A 350 -8.83 10.92 -12.51
N ILE A 351 -10.14 10.90 -12.54
CA ILE A 351 -10.97 9.70 -12.57
C ILE A 351 -11.59 9.57 -13.96
N TRP A 352 -11.21 8.55 -14.68
CA TRP A 352 -11.64 8.26 -16.03
C TRP A 352 -12.29 6.90 -16.10
N ASN A 353 -13.62 6.86 -16.16
CA ASN A 353 -14.35 5.60 -16.15
C ASN A 353 -15.27 5.48 -17.39
N THR A 354 -14.88 4.64 -18.34
CA THR A 354 -15.65 4.37 -19.57
C THR A 354 -16.74 3.33 -19.35
N LYS A 355 -16.86 2.74 -18.15
CA LYS A 355 -17.75 1.61 -17.86
C LYS A 355 -18.74 1.88 -16.74
N GLY A 356 -18.59 2.98 -16.02
CA GLY A 356 -19.42 3.30 -14.86
C GLY A 356 -19.37 4.76 -14.45
N SER A 357 -19.69 5.01 -13.19
CA SER A 357 -19.63 6.32 -12.55
C SER A 357 -18.21 6.70 -12.16
N ALA A 358 -17.95 7.98 -12.00
CA ALA A 358 -16.68 8.43 -11.46
C ALA A 358 -16.59 8.18 -9.94
N VAL A 359 -17.68 8.44 -9.22
CA VAL A 359 -17.79 8.22 -7.77
C VAL A 359 -19.06 7.44 -7.44
N ALA A 360 -18.99 6.51 -6.51
CA ALA A 360 -20.15 5.79 -5.98
C ALA A 360 -20.14 5.80 -4.44
N TYR A 361 -21.34 5.59 -3.87
CA TYR A 361 -21.52 5.62 -2.41
C TYR A 361 -22.16 4.32 -1.92
N GLY A 362 -21.66 3.81 -0.79
CA GLY A 362 -22.23 2.69 -0.05
C GLY A 362 -22.47 3.10 1.40
N ILE A 363 -23.59 3.81 1.64
CA ILE A 363 -23.89 4.44 2.91
C ILE A 363 -25.32 4.15 3.32
N SER A 364 -25.53 3.83 4.60
CA SER A 364 -26.86 3.87 5.17
C SER A 364 -27.27 5.31 5.50
N LYS A 365 -28.58 5.60 5.44
CA LYS A 365 -29.08 6.97 5.70
C LYS A 365 -28.70 7.50 7.08
N GLU A 366 -28.57 6.64 8.06
CA GLU A 366 -28.17 6.98 9.43
C GLU A 366 -26.74 7.49 9.55
N HIS A 367 -25.86 7.17 8.57
CA HIS A 367 -24.46 7.61 8.54
C HIS A 367 -24.19 8.73 7.52
N ALA A 368 -25.20 9.20 6.81
CA ALA A 368 -25.06 10.23 5.79
C ALA A 368 -24.56 11.58 6.33
N ASP A 369 -24.77 11.86 7.60
CA ASP A 369 -24.32 13.11 8.25
C ASP A 369 -22.79 13.26 8.29
N SER A 370 -22.04 12.18 8.13
CA SER A 370 -20.57 12.22 8.05
C SER A 370 -20.03 12.62 6.68
N LEU A 371 -20.82 12.52 5.61
CA LEU A 371 -20.39 12.82 4.25
C LEU A 371 -19.84 14.24 4.04
N PRO A 372 -20.39 15.30 4.68
CA PRO A 372 -19.82 16.64 4.56
C PRO A 372 -18.37 16.77 5.04
N ALA A 373 -17.86 15.82 5.82
CA ALA A 373 -16.46 15.78 6.21
C ALA A 373 -15.52 15.39 5.05
N ILE A 374 -16.06 14.81 3.96
CA ILE A 374 -15.31 14.48 2.76
C ILE A 374 -15.39 15.65 1.78
N GLN A 375 -14.24 16.15 1.38
CA GLN A 375 -14.14 17.38 0.59
C GLN A 375 -13.42 17.09 -0.73
N PHE A 376 -14.08 17.39 -1.84
CA PHE A 376 -13.60 17.15 -3.21
C PHE A 376 -13.25 18.48 -3.89
N TYR A 377 -11.98 18.67 -4.18
CA TYR A 377 -11.47 19.91 -4.79
C TYR A 377 -10.64 19.63 -6.03
N ASN A 378 -10.82 20.41 -7.08
CA ASN A 378 -9.98 20.37 -8.28
C ASN A 378 -9.81 18.95 -8.89
N ASN A 379 -10.79 18.06 -8.76
CA ASN A 379 -10.72 16.74 -9.40
C ASN A 379 -11.31 16.79 -10.82
N ILE A 380 -10.85 15.92 -11.71
CA ILE A 380 -11.51 15.59 -12.97
C ILE A 380 -12.31 14.32 -12.76
N PHE A 381 -13.61 14.37 -13.00
CA PHE A 381 -14.55 13.26 -12.93
C PHE A 381 -15.15 12.99 -14.32
N VAL A 382 -14.73 11.90 -14.96
CA VAL A 382 -15.26 11.46 -16.24
C VAL A 382 -15.97 10.12 -16.05
N SER A 383 -17.22 10.03 -16.55
CA SER A 383 -18.05 8.83 -16.51
C SER A 383 -18.51 8.42 -17.91
N GLN A 384 -18.95 7.17 -18.04
CA GLN A 384 -19.52 6.66 -19.29
C GLN A 384 -20.77 7.42 -19.70
N GLY A 385 -21.68 7.62 -18.77
CA GLY A 385 -22.96 8.26 -18.98
C GLY A 385 -23.17 9.48 -18.09
N PRO A 386 -24.36 10.08 -18.13
CA PRO A 386 -24.66 11.31 -17.40
C PRO A 386 -24.61 11.16 -15.87
N GLN A 387 -24.67 9.93 -15.35
CA GLN A 387 -24.60 9.64 -13.92
C GLN A 387 -23.14 9.72 -13.45
N ILE A 388 -22.69 10.92 -13.09
CA ILE A 388 -21.32 11.17 -12.61
C ILE A 388 -21.10 10.50 -11.23
N PHE A 389 -22.12 10.66 -10.35
CA PHE A 389 -22.15 10.04 -9.03
C PHE A 389 -23.30 9.03 -8.96
N SER A 390 -23.04 7.84 -8.49
CA SER A 390 -24.05 6.79 -8.33
C SER A 390 -24.36 6.51 -6.87
N ARG A 391 -25.59 5.99 -6.62
CA ARG A 391 -26.08 5.61 -5.30
C ARG A 391 -26.16 6.78 -4.32
N THR A 392 -26.62 7.93 -4.81
CA THR A 392 -26.76 9.17 -4.02
C THR A 392 -28.18 9.39 -3.49
N GLU A 393 -29.16 8.59 -3.92
CA GLU A 393 -30.57 8.82 -3.63
C GLU A 393 -30.87 8.83 -2.13
N GLY A 394 -31.34 9.98 -1.67
CA GLY A 394 -31.78 10.20 -0.29
C GLY A 394 -30.64 10.32 0.73
N LEU A 395 -29.39 10.49 0.27
CA LEU A 395 -28.25 10.76 1.17
C LEU A 395 -28.18 12.23 1.59
N GLY A 396 -28.86 13.14 0.90
CA GLY A 396 -28.80 14.58 1.14
C GLY A 396 -27.47 15.18 0.66
N LYS A 397 -26.55 15.53 1.55
CA LYS A 397 -25.24 16.04 1.16
C LYS A 397 -24.25 14.91 0.96
N ILE A 398 -23.78 14.72 -0.27
CA ILE A 398 -22.83 13.66 -0.66
C ILE A 398 -21.35 14.05 -0.51
N GLY A 399 -21.06 15.17 0.14
CA GLY A 399 -19.72 15.72 0.32
C GLY A 399 -19.72 17.25 0.20
N VAL A 400 -18.54 17.83 0.17
CA VAL A 400 -18.32 19.24 -0.19
C VAL A 400 -17.52 19.29 -1.49
N PHE A 401 -18.09 19.90 -2.53
CA PHE A 401 -17.48 19.94 -3.87
C PHE A 401 -17.18 21.40 -4.27
N ARG A 402 -15.96 21.66 -4.71
CA ARG A 402 -15.51 22.99 -5.15
C ARG A 402 -14.45 22.86 -6.26
N GLY A 403 -14.70 23.52 -7.38
CA GLY A 403 -13.74 23.65 -8.48
C GLY A 403 -13.40 22.35 -9.20
N ASN A 404 -14.31 21.36 -9.19
CA ASN A 404 -14.09 20.13 -9.93
C ASN A 404 -14.54 20.28 -11.39
N LEU A 405 -14.01 19.43 -12.26
CA LEU A 405 -14.42 19.29 -13.65
C LEU A 405 -15.15 17.97 -13.84
N TYR A 406 -16.29 18.03 -14.53
CA TYR A 406 -17.17 16.90 -14.78
C TYR A 406 -17.37 16.67 -16.27
N TRP A 407 -17.42 15.43 -16.71
CA TRP A 407 -17.70 15.07 -18.07
C TRP A 407 -18.41 13.71 -18.21
N ALA A 408 -19.35 13.62 -19.14
CA ALA A 408 -20.03 12.38 -19.53
C ALA A 408 -19.69 12.05 -20.99
N MET A 409 -19.11 10.87 -21.23
CA MET A 409 -18.59 10.49 -22.56
C MET A 409 -19.65 10.04 -23.55
N GLY A 410 -20.60 9.21 -23.11
CA GLY A 410 -21.61 8.58 -23.97
C GLY A 410 -22.81 9.47 -24.19
N GLU A 411 -23.82 9.33 -23.35
CA GLU A 411 -24.98 10.24 -23.37
C GLU A 411 -24.54 11.57 -22.71
N ARG A 412 -24.57 12.63 -23.50
CA ARG A 412 -24.25 13.97 -23.01
C ARG A 412 -25.30 14.41 -21.99
N GLY A 413 -24.86 14.76 -20.81
CA GLY A 413 -25.71 15.25 -19.74
C GLY A 413 -25.02 15.14 -18.38
N PHE A 414 -25.53 15.92 -17.46
CA PHE A 414 -25.11 15.91 -16.06
C PHE A 414 -26.26 15.34 -15.24
N ARG A 415 -25.96 14.33 -14.42
CA ARG A 415 -26.93 13.84 -13.44
C ARG A 415 -26.22 13.61 -12.10
N VAL A 416 -26.63 14.39 -11.13
CA VAL A 416 -26.17 14.27 -9.74
C VAL A 416 -27.39 14.48 -8.86
N ASP A 417 -27.75 13.50 -8.04
CA ASP A 417 -28.82 13.56 -7.03
C ASP A 417 -30.15 14.15 -7.56
N GLY A 418 -30.56 13.71 -8.76
CA GLY A 418 -31.78 14.16 -9.43
C GLY A 418 -31.65 15.45 -10.26
N PHE A 419 -30.59 16.21 -10.11
CA PHE A 419 -30.31 17.40 -10.92
C PHE A 419 -29.76 17.02 -12.29
N GLN A 420 -30.12 17.84 -13.31
CA GLN A 420 -29.78 17.57 -14.71
C GLN A 420 -28.77 18.56 -15.30
N SER A 421 -28.33 19.52 -14.51
CA SER A 421 -27.25 20.42 -14.85
C SER A 421 -26.39 20.75 -13.61
N LEU A 422 -25.14 21.11 -13.86
CA LEU A 422 -24.23 21.56 -12.82
C LEU A 422 -24.74 22.85 -12.14
N GLU A 423 -25.32 23.74 -12.93
CA GLU A 423 -25.89 25.00 -12.47
C GLU A 423 -27.08 24.80 -11.53
N GLU A 424 -28.01 23.88 -11.88
CA GLU A 424 -29.16 23.54 -11.04
C GLU A 424 -28.70 22.92 -9.71
N TRP A 425 -27.79 21.94 -9.77
CA TRP A 425 -27.20 21.33 -8.57
C TRP A 425 -26.48 22.35 -7.68
N ALA A 426 -25.67 23.22 -8.30
CA ALA A 426 -24.95 24.27 -7.57
C ALA A 426 -25.91 25.32 -6.94
N ALA A 427 -26.98 25.67 -7.63
CA ALA A 427 -27.97 26.63 -7.12
C ALA A 427 -28.77 26.07 -5.94
N ALA A 428 -29.18 24.81 -6.01
CA ALA A 428 -30.00 24.16 -5.00
C ALA A 428 -29.21 23.72 -3.76
N SER A 429 -28.00 23.17 -3.96
CA SER A 429 -27.20 22.55 -2.90
C SER A 429 -26.10 23.42 -2.33
N GLY A 430 -25.74 24.52 -3.00
CA GLY A 430 -24.56 25.33 -2.70
C GLY A 430 -23.24 24.68 -3.04
N GLN A 431 -23.25 23.50 -3.69
CA GLN A 431 -22.03 22.84 -4.18
C GLN A 431 -21.45 23.61 -5.36
N GLU A 432 -20.15 23.41 -5.64
CA GLU A 432 -19.42 24.06 -6.73
C GLU A 432 -19.57 25.60 -6.77
N ARG A 433 -19.67 26.23 -5.60
CA ARG A 433 -19.80 27.71 -5.52
C ARG A 433 -18.78 28.30 -4.57
N ILE A 434 -18.15 29.38 -5.02
CA ILE A 434 -17.24 30.23 -4.21
C ILE A 434 -17.67 31.69 -4.38
N GLY A 435 -17.87 32.41 -3.28
CA GLY A 435 -18.33 33.79 -3.32
C GLY A 435 -19.63 34.00 -4.11
N GLY A 436 -20.52 32.99 -4.12
CA GLY A 436 -21.77 33.02 -4.88
C GLY A 436 -21.64 32.68 -6.37
N LYS A 437 -20.44 32.51 -6.90
CA LYS A 437 -20.18 32.17 -8.32
C LYS A 437 -19.99 30.67 -8.49
N LEU A 438 -20.36 30.14 -9.66
CA LEU A 438 -20.05 28.77 -10.05
C LEU A 438 -18.53 28.61 -10.18
N ALA A 439 -17.96 27.61 -9.52
CA ALA A 439 -16.54 27.29 -9.54
C ALA A 439 -16.25 25.97 -10.28
N GLY A 440 -17.22 25.05 -10.35
CA GLY A 440 -17.10 23.80 -11.11
C GLY A 440 -17.31 23.99 -12.61
N LEU A 441 -16.80 23.03 -13.39
CA LEU A 441 -16.91 23.01 -14.86
C LEU A 441 -17.61 21.73 -15.32
N PHE A 442 -18.51 21.85 -16.29
CA PHE A 442 -19.06 20.71 -17.03
C PHE A 442 -18.62 20.78 -18.48
N VAL A 443 -17.49 20.21 -18.81
CA VAL A 443 -16.86 20.29 -20.12
C VAL A 443 -15.91 19.11 -20.34
N ASP A 444 -15.70 18.70 -21.61
CA ASP A 444 -14.67 17.71 -21.97
C ASP A 444 -13.28 18.19 -21.51
N PRO A 445 -12.58 17.42 -20.65
CA PRO A 445 -11.24 17.81 -20.20
C PRO A 445 -10.18 17.81 -21.31
N ALA A 446 -10.52 17.37 -22.50
CA ALA A 446 -9.64 17.30 -23.67
C ALA A 446 -8.32 16.54 -23.39
N LEU A 447 -8.42 15.41 -22.69
CA LEU A 447 -7.28 14.50 -22.48
C LEU A 447 -6.88 13.81 -23.79
N PRO A 448 -5.61 13.42 -23.96
CA PRO A 448 -5.18 12.63 -25.12
C PRO A 448 -5.97 11.32 -25.20
N ARG A 449 -6.62 11.08 -26.35
CA ARG A 449 -7.49 9.89 -26.55
C ARG A 449 -6.73 8.76 -27.25
N SER A 450 -5.62 8.34 -26.70
CA SER A 450 -4.80 7.26 -27.26
C SER A 450 -5.30 5.84 -26.88
N GLY A 451 -6.41 5.74 -26.16
CA GLY A 451 -6.96 4.50 -25.61
C GLY A 451 -6.52 4.30 -24.15
N PRO A 452 -6.99 3.24 -23.50
CA PRO A 452 -6.62 2.97 -22.12
C PRO A 452 -5.13 2.63 -22.02
N ALA A 453 -4.45 3.22 -21.04
CA ALA A 453 -3.07 2.88 -20.74
C ALA A 453 -3.01 1.52 -20.02
N MET A 454 -1.95 0.77 -20.25
CA MET A 454 -1.73 -0.57 -19.68
C MET A 454 -0.39 -0.61 -18.94
N LEU A 455 -0.13 0.42 -18.13
CA LEU A 455 1.13 0.55 -17.41
C LEU A 455 1.12 -0.36 -16.18
N THR A 456 2.16 -1.18 -16.05
CA THR A 456 2.31 -2.14 -14.94
C THR A 456 3.56 -1.90 -14.10
N ASN A 457 4.54 -1.15 -14.64
CA ASN A 457 5.77 -0.85 -13.92
C ASN A 457 5.70 0.53 -13.26
N PRO A 458 5.72 0.63 -11.92
CA PRO A 458 5.66 1.91 -11.23
C PRO A 458 6.76 2.91 -11.59
N ALA A 459 7.94 2.43 -11.99
CA ALA A 459 9.03 3.31 -12.43
C ALA A 459 8.69 4.09 -13.73
N ASP A 460 7.71 3.61 -14.49
CA ASP A 460 7.27 4.20 -15.75
C ASP A 460 6.05 5.15 -15.61
N LEU A 461 5.57 5.44 -14.39
CA LEU A 461 4.39 6.29 -14.16
C LEU A 461 4.47 7.65 -14.87
N HIS A 462 5.66 8.22 -15.00
CA HIS A 462 5.90 9.46 -15.75
C HIS A 462 5.54 9.37 -17.25
N ARG A 463 5.35 8.15 -17.79
CA ARG A 463 4.98 7.86 -19.18
C ARG A 463 3.48 7.71 -19.40
N LEU A 464 2.66 7.90 -18.38
CA LEU A 464 1.19 7.82 -18.46
C LEU A 464 0.61 9.07 -19.15
N VAL A 465 0.95 9.26 -20.42
CA VAL A 465 0.63 10.49 -21.19
C VAL A 465 -0.86 10.66 -21.47
N GLU A 466 -1.65 9.61 -21.40
CA GLU A 466 -3.09 9.57 -21.65
C GLU A 466 -3.89 10.49 -20.71
N TYR A 467 -3.36 10.79 -19.54
CA TYR A 467 -3.98 11.63 -18.52
C TYR A 467 -3.26 12.96 -18.31
N GLN A 468 -2.31 13.30 -19.17
CA GLN A 468 -1.72 14.64 -19.22
C GLN A 468 -2.70 15.61 -19.90
N LEU A 469 -2.93 16.77 -19.31
CA LEU A 469 -3.72 17.82 -19.93
C LEU A 469 -3.04 18.32 -21.20
N THR A 470 -3.79 18.43 -22.28
CA THR A 470 -3.32 19.14 -23.46
C THR A 470 -3.24 20.65 -23.17
N LYS A 471 -2.47 21.40 -23.93
CA LYS A 471 -2.35 22.87 -23.76
C LYS A 471 -3.69 23.61 -23.90
N ASP A 472 -4.63 23.04 -24.66
CA ASP A 472 -5.95 23.61 -24.94
C ASP A 472 -7.03 23.04 -24.00
N SER A 473 -6.66 22.25 -23.00
CA SER A 473 -7.60 21.70 -22.04
C SER A 473 -8.22 22.82 -21.19
N PRO A 474 -9.55 22.82 -21.01
CA PRO A 474 -10.23 23.78 -20.14
C PRO A 474 -9.86 23.63 -18.65
N ALA A 475 -9.19 22.55 -18.27
CA ALA A 475 -8.70 22.31 -16.92
C ALA A 475 -7.40 23.07 -16.59
N VAL A 476 -6.67 23.56 -17.62
CA VAL A 476 -5.39 24.26 -17.44
C VAL A 476 -5.63 25.62 -16.80
N GLY A 477 -5.03 25.86 -15.62
CA GLY A 477 -5.16 27.13 -14.89
C GLY A 477 -6.59 27.45 -14.42
N ALA A 478 -7.47 26.45 -14.35
CA ALA A 478 -8.87 26.62 -13.94
C ALA A 478 -9.17 26.12 -12.53
N GLY A 479 -8.19 25.52 -11.84
CA GLY A 479 -8.35 25.03 -10.48
C GLY A 479 -8.34 26.15 -9.44
N LEU A 480 -8.81 25.82 -8.25
CA LEU A 480 -8.78 26.71 -7.09
C LEU A 480 -7.41 26.71 -6.45
N ASP A 481 -6.96 27.84 -5.97
CA ASP A 481 -5.80 27.93 -5.08
C ASP A 481 -6.18 27.43 -3.69
N LEU A 482 -5.99 26.12 -3.46
CA LEU A 482 -6.40 25.45 -2.22
C LEU A 482 -5.71 26.04 -0.97
N ARG A 483 -4.48 26.51 -1.11
CA ARG A 483 -3.74 27.11 0.00
C ARG A 483 -4.34 28.45 0.41
N LYS A 484 -4.61 29.29 -0.59
CA LYS A 484 -5.17 30.64 -0.37
C LYS A 484 -6.63 30.60 0.07
N GLU A 485 -7.45 29.77 -0.59
CA GLU A 485 -8.90 29.74 -0.36
C GLU A 485 -9.31 28.95 0.89
N PHE A 486 -8.57 27.89 1.24
CA PHE A 486 -8.96 26.94 2.27
C PHE A 486 -7.86 26.61 3.29
N GLY A 487 -6.63 27.11 3.14
CA GLY A 487 -5.50 26.77 3.99
C GLY A 487 -5.02 25.32 3.80
N ILE A 488 -5.39 24.68 2.69
CA ILE A 488 -5.02 23.29 2.39
C ILE A 488 -3.66 23.27 1.69
N ASP A 489 -2.74 22.42 2.18
CA ASP A 489 -1.49 22.15 1.47
C ASP A 489 -1.74 21.21 0.28
N PRO A 490 -1.61 21.70 -0.96
CA PRO A 490 -1.83 20.88 -2.14
C PRO A 490 -0.70 19.87 -2.39
N GLY A 491 0.41 19.95 -1.66
CA GLY A 491 1.61 19.15 -1.90
C GLY A 491 2.67 19.88 -2.72
N PRO A 492 3.84 19.22 -2.94
CA PRO A 492 4.96 19.83 -3.62
C PRO A 492 4.91 19.74 -5.16
N VAL A 493 4.33 18.66 -5.68
CA VAL A 493 4.33 18.32 -7.11
C VAL A 493 2.99 17.71 -7.53
N ASP A 494 2.78 17.59 -8.84
CA ASP A 494 1.69 16.84 -9.45
C ASP A 494 2.03 15.34 -9.59
N PHE A 495 1.14 14.56 -10.22
CA PHE A 495 1.35 13.12 -10.50
C PHE A 495 2.63 12.83 -11.31
N TYR A 496 3.05 13.74 -12.19
CA TYR A 496 4.21 13.59 -13.08
C TYR A 496 5.49 14.18 -12.49
N GLY A 497 5.44 14.66 -11.24
CA GLY A 497 6.58 15.29 -10.57
C GLY A 497 6.81 16.74 -10.97
N SER A 498 5.88 17.37 -11.68
CA SER A 498 5.96 18.80 -12.02
C SER A 498 5.69 19.66 -10.78
N PRO A 499 6.54 20.64 -10.46
CA PRO A 499 6.29 21.55 -9.34
C PRO A 499 4.98 22.33 -9.54
N LEU A 500 4.18 22.44 -8.47
CA LEU A 500 2.97 23.25 -8.48
C LEU A 500 3.32 24.75 -8.59
N PRO A 501 2.47 25.57 -9.24
CA PRO A 501 2.72 26.99 -9.38
C PRO A 501 2.75 27.67 -8.00
N PRO A 502 3.79 28.46 -7.68
CA PRO A 502 3.85 29.19 -6.43
C PRO A 502 2.83 30.36 -6.40
N GLU A 503 2.46 30.84 -7.59
CA GLU A 503 1.47 31.89 -7.81
C GLU A 503 0.62 31.55 -9.04
N GLY A 504 -0.63 32.00 -9.05
CA GLY A 504 -1.60 31.72 -10.10
C GLY A 504 -2.55 30.57 -9.74
N LEU A 505 -3.46 30.28 -10.65
CA LEU A 505 -4.40 29.20 -10.47
C LEU A 505 -3.78 27.88 -10.96
N PRO A 506 -3.86 26.80 -10.15
CA PRO A 506 -3.40 25.48 -10.59
C PRO A 506 -4.32 24.89 -11.65
N SER A 507 -3.90 23.82 -12.28
CA SER A 507 -4.74 23.02 -13.14
C SER A 507 -5.71 22.15 -12.31
N ILE A 508 -6.83 21.75 -12.92
CA ILE A 508 -7.74 20.76 -12.35
C ILE A 508 -7.24 19.37 -12.75
N GLY A 509 -7.31 18.39 -11.84
CA GLY A 509 -6.89 17.01 -12.08
C GLY A 509 -5.45 16.71 -11.64
N ALA A 510 -4.95 15.55 -12.03
CA ALA A 510 -3.68 15.00 -11.57
C ALA A 510 -2.43 15.59 -12.26
N HIS A 511 -2.61 16.34 -13.34
CA HIS A 511 -1.54 16.95 -14.12
C HIS A 511 -1.51 18.49 -14.01
N GLU A 512 -0.37 19.05 -13.67
CA GLU A 512 -0.13 20.50 -13.73
C GLU A 512 0.46 20.88 -15.08
N ALA A 513 -0.39 21.31 -15.99
CA ALA A 513 0.05 21.78 -17.28
C ALA A 513 0.62 23.20 -17.15
N ARG A 514 1.89 23.39 -17.48
CA ARG A 514 2.51 24.71 -17.51
C ARG A 514 1.93 25.50 -18.68
N THR A 515 1.29 26.60 -18.40
CA THR A 515 1.00 27.60 -19.44
C THR A 515 2.36 28.13 -19.94
N PRO A 516 2.69 28.05 -21.24
CA PRO A 516 3.89 28.69 -21.74
C PRO A 516 3.82 30.19 -21.40
N ARG A 517 4.81 30.70 -20.71
CA ARG A 517 4.97 32.13 -20.45
C ARG A 517 5.29 32.89 -21.73
#